data_e6170d75b2cecd4d3cb6b361ac992bdd
#
_entry.id   e6170d75b2cecd4d3cb6b361ac992bdd
#
_cell.length_a   1.000
_cell.length_b   1.000
_cell.length_c   1.000
_cell.angle_alpha   90.00
_cell.angle_beta   90.00
_cell.angle_gamma   90.00
#
_symmetry.space_group_name_H-M   'P 1'
#
loop_
_entity.id
_entity.type
_entity.pdbx_description
1 polymer ?
#
loop_
_entity_poly.entity_id
_entity_poly.type
_entity_poly.pdbx_seq_one_letter_code
_entity_poly.pdbx_strand_id
1 'polypeptide(L)'
;MITEDNLKAPTFTFGAQNLPDKEYHQWLIEIKQRFQQSQIKTAIKVNTALLEFYWSLGSDIVKMQTEKAWGSGFINQLSLDLREAFPEATGFSLSNIKYIRQWYLFYYQELTKSHQLGGFLEMPKNFGLIPWRHHIEIISKCYSISEALFYIKQTISHNWSRVQLVHTIESKLFERQGKAISNFDTQLPIPQANLATELLKDPYNFDFLSLGKGLF
;
A
#
# COMPACT_ATOMS: atom_id res chain seq x y z
N MET A 1 11.25 -62.42 13.54
CA MET A 1 12.60 -61.88 13.71
C MET A 1 12.79 -60.94 12.54
N ILE A 2 12.52 -59.68 12.71
CA ILE A 2 12.77 -58.64 11.70
C ILE A 2 13.78 -57.74 12.37
N THR A 3 14.95 -57.70 11.80
CA THR A 3 16.10 -56.95 12.28
C THR A 3 15.91 -55.44 12.01
N GLU A 4 16.01 -54.69 13.09
CA GLU A 4 16.15 -53.23 13.05
C GLU A 4 17.48 -52.83 12.45
N ASP A 5 17.49 -52.46 11.18
CA ASP A 5 18.67 -51.89 10.53
C ASP A 5 18.61 -50.38 10.57
N ASN A 6 19.34 -49.84 11.49
CA ASN A 6 20.03 -48.55 11.56
C ASN A 6 19.73 -47.52 10.45
N LEU A 7 18.75 -46.67 10.70
CA LEU A 7 18.69 -45.33 10.11
C LEU A 7 19.57 -44.37 10.92
N LYS A 8 20.89 -44.44 10.74
CA LYS A 8 21.78 -43.36 11.21
C LYS A 8 21.57 -42.14 10.33
N ALA A 9 20.93 -41.12 10.89
CA ALA A 9 20.94 -39.80 10.30
C ALA A 9 22.39 -39.34 10.09
N PRO A 10 22.72 -38.72 8.94
CA PRO A 10 24.07 -38.23 8.71
C PRO A 10 24.38 -37.14 9.73
N THR A 11 25.31 -37.41 10.62
CA THR A 11 25.91 -36.44 11.52
C THR A 11 26.81 -35.54 10.67
N PHE A 12 26.29 -34.38 10.29
CA PHE A 12 27.09 -33.29 9.71
C PHE A 12 27.97 -32.73 10.84
N THR A 13 29.19 -33.24 10.98
CA THR A 13 30.26 -32.58 11.71
C THR A 13 30.69 -31.35 10.89
N PHE A 14 30.20 -30.18 11.29
CA PHE A 14 30.75 -28.90 10.82
C PHE A 14 32.16 -28.76 11.37
N GLY A 15 33.16 -29.37 10.69
CA GLY A 15 34.55 -28.99 10.84
C GLY A 15 34.64 -27.53 10.39
N ALA A 16 35.31 -26.70 11.20
CA ALA A 16 35.68 -25.35 10.82
C ALA A 16 36.66 -25.37 9.65
N GLN A 17 36.19 -25.71 8.46
CA GLN A 17 36.93 -25.58 7.21
C GLN A 17 36.73 -24.13 6.76
N ASN A 18 37.85 -23.43 6.52
CA ASN A 18 37.86 -22.14 5.88
C ASN A 18 36.96 -22.16 4.64
N LEU A 19 35.76 -21.63 4.77
CA LEU A 19 34.86 -21.42 3.63
C LEU A 19 35.64 -20.59 2.60
N PRO A 20 35.59 -20.91 1.29
CA PRO A 20 36.23 -20.12 0.26
C PRO A 20 35.71 -18.71 0.33
N ASP A 21 36.50 -17.79 0.83
CA ASP A 21 36.10 -16.51 1.38
C ASP A 21 35.30 -15.67 0.36
N LYS A 22 35.66 -15.74 -0.93
CA LYS A 22 34.97 -14.96 -2.00
C LYS A 22 33.66 -15.57 -2.45
N GLU A 23 33.55 -16.86 -2.62
CA GLU A 23 32.31 -17.52 -3.10
C GLU A 23 31.22 -17.46 -2.05
N TYR A 24 31.54 -17.65 -0.77
CA TYR A 24 30.62 -17.51 0.33
C TYR A 24 30.10 -16.07 0.45
N HIS A 25 30.98 -15.07 0.37
CA HIS A 25 30.58 -13.68 0.42
C HIS A 25 29.66 -13.29 -0.74
N GLN A 26 29.95 -13.75 -1.95
CA GLN A 26 29.11 -13.50 -3.10
C GLN A 26 27.72 -14.15 -2.92
N TRP A 27 27.68 -15.41 -2.53
CA TRP A 27 26.43 -16.12 -2.24
C TRP A 27 25.62 -15.46 -1.12
N LEU A 28 26.27 -14.99 -0.05
CA LEU A 28 25.62 -14.27 1.03
C LEU A 28 24.99 -12.94 0.56
N ILE A 29 25.66 -12.20 -0.33
CA ILE A 29 25.12 -11.00 -0.95
C ILE A 29 23.84 -11.33 -1.74
N GLU A 30 23.87 -12.37 -2.55
CA GLU A 30 22.70 -12.80 -3.33
C GLU A 30 21.52 -13.22 -2.44
N ILE A 31 21.78 -13.93 -1.36
CA ILE A 31 20.72 -14.30 -0.39
C ILE A 31 20.11 -13.05 0.25
N LYS A 32 20.94 -12.11 0.70
CA LYS A 32 20.46 -10.84 1.26
C LYS A 32 19.58 -10.06 0.28
N GLN A 33 20.01 -9.98 -0.99
CA GLN A 33 19.23 -9.32 -2.03
C GLN A 33 17.89 -10.03 -2.29
N ARG A 34 17.87 -11.36 -2.41
CA ARG A 34 16.64 -12.14 -2.59
C ARG A 34 15.68 -11.97 -1.41
N PHE A 35 16.21 -11.96 -0.20
CA PHE A 35 15.40 -11.73 1.00
C PHE A 35 14.77 -10.34 0.99
N GLN A 36 15.57 -9.29 0.74
CA GLN A 36 15.06 -7.91 0.63
C GLN A 36 14.00 -7.76 -0.47
N GLN A 37 14.22 -8.34 -1.64
CA GLN A 37 13.24 -8.32 -2.73
C GLN A 37 11.94 -9.03 -2.35
N SER A 38 12.02 -10.14 -1.60
CA SER A 38 10.84 -10.84 -1.09
C SER A 38 10.05 -9.98 -0.10
N GLN A 39 10.74 -9.29 0.81
CA GLN A 39 10.10 -8.36 1.75
C GLN A 39 9.38 -7.21 1.01
N ILE A 40 10.05 -6.58 0.03
CA ILE A 40 9.48 -5.51 -0.79
C ILE A 40 8.21 -5.98 -1.51
N LYS A 41 8.28 -7.13 -2.18
CA LYS A 41 7.12 -7.71 -2.88
C LYS A 41 5.95 -7.99 -1.93
N THR A 42 6.23 -8.48 -0.75
CA THR A 42 5.21 -8.76 0.27
C THR A 42 4.58 -7.47 0.77
N ALA A 43 5.38 -6.46 1.10
CA ALA A 43 4.89 -5.16 1.54
C ALA A 43 3.96 -4.50 0.50
N ILE A 44 4.33 -4.54 -0.78
CA ILE A 44 3.49 -4.03 -1.87
C ILE A 44 2.17 -4.79 -1.95
N LYS A 45 2.17 -6.12 -1.83
CA LYS A 45 0.94 -6.92 -1.87
C LYS A 45 -0.01 -6.57 -0.72
N VAL A 46 0.53 -6.45 0.49
CA VAL A 46 -0.25 -6.08 1.68
C VAL A 46 -0.85 -4.69 1.52
N ASN A 47 -0.03 -3.71 1.15
CA ASN A 47 -0.49 -2.34 0.92
C ASN A 47 -1.55 -2.28 -0.20
N THR A 48 -1.37 -3.02 -1.28
CA THR A 48 -2.35 -3.09 -2.37
C THR A 48 -3.69 -3.63 -1.86
N ALA A 49 -3.70 -4.75 -1.13
CA ALA A 49 -4.91 -5.33 -0.57
C ALA A 49 -5.62 -4.37 0.40
N LEU A 50 -4.87 -3.67 1.26
CA LEU A 50 -5.42 -2.63 2.14
C LEU A 50 -6.07 -1.50 1.35
N LEU A 51 -5.42 -1.00 0.32
CA LEU A 51 -5.94 0.11 -0.50
C LEU A 51 -7.15 -0.33 -1.35
N GLU A 52 -7.18 -1.55 -1.85
CA GLU A 52 -8.34 -2.14 -2.51
C GLU A 52 -9.54 -2.20 -1.57
N PHE A 53 -9.32 -2.63 -0.32
CA PHE A 53 -10.34 -2.59 0.72
C PHE A 53 -10.82 -1.16 1.00
N TYR A 54 -9.92 -0.19 1.14
CA TYR A 54 -10.30 1.22 1.34
C TYR A 54 -11.03 1.80 0.15
N TRP A 55 -10.68 1.40 -1.07
CA TRP A 55 -11.39 1.81 -2.28
C TRP A 55 -12.83 1.29 -2.29
N SER A 56 -13.02 0.01 -2.00
CA SER A 56 -14.33 -0.60 -1.87
C SER A 56 -15.17 0.06 -0.77
N LEU A 57 -14.59 0.23 0.42
CA LEU A 57 -15.26 0.89 1.55
C LEU A 57 -15.66 2.34 1.20
N GLY A 58 -14.79 3.08 0.52
CA GLY A 58 -15.08 4.44 0.06
C GLY A 58 -16.25 4.47 -0.92
N SER A 59 -16.29 3.53 -1.86
CA SER A 59 -17.39 3.33 -2.80
C SER A 59 -18.71 3.05 -2.08
N ASP A 60 -18.70 2.12 -1.12
CA ASP A 60 -19.89 1.74 -0.37
C ASP A 60 -20.43 2.90 0.47
N ILE A 61 -19.53 3.65 1.14
CA ILE A 61 -19.92 4.84 1.91
C ILE A 61 -20.63 5.86 1.00
N VAL A 62 -20.06 6.16 -0.15
CA VAL A 62 -20.64 7.13 -1.10
C VAL A 62 -21.98 6.64 -1.62
N LYS A 63 -22.09 5.36 -2.00
CA LYS A 63 -23.33 4.74 -2.45
C LYS A 63 -24.43 4.80 -1.39
N MET A 64 -24.12 4.38 -0.16
CA MET A 64 -25.08 4.39 0.95
C MET A 64 -25.56 5.81 1.30
N GLN A 65 -24.68 6.80 1.25
CA GLN A 65 -25.06 8.21 1.46
C GLN A 65 -25.98 8.72 0.37
N THR A 66 -25.78 8.31 -0.88
CA THR A 66 -26.59 8.75 -2.03
C THR A 66 -27.93 8.01 -2.08
N GLU A 67 -27.94 6.67 -1.97
CA GLU A 67 -29.15 5.85 -2.14
C GLU A 67 -30.04 5.84 -0.89
N LYS A 68 -29.45 5.84 0.30
CA LYS A 68 -30.18 5.73 1.58
C LYS A 68 -30.41 7.06 2.28
N ALA A 69 -29.87 8.16 1.72
CA ALA A 69 -29.93 9.50 2.32
C ALA A 69 -29.46 9.52 3.79
N TRP A 70 -28.49 8.65 4.14
CA TRP A 70 -27.95 8.61 5.49
C TRP A 70 -27.19 9.91 5.79
N GLY A 71 -27.59 10.58 6.85
CA GLY A 71 -27.08 11.89 7.24
C GLY A 71 -25.62 11.86 7.71
N SER A 72 -25.11 13.01 8.13
CA SER A 72 -23.72 13.21 8.58
C SER A 72 -23.30 12.33 9.76
N GLY A 73 -24.24 11.83 10.57
CA GLY A 73 -23.98 10.93 11.69
C GLY A 73 -23.56 9.51 11.30
N PHE A 74 -23.87 9.08 10.08
CA PHE A 74 -23.58 7.72 9.60
C PHE A 74 -22.09 7.34 9.70
N ILE A 75 -21.19 8.23 9.23
CA ILE A 75 -19.74 7.94 9.25
C ILE A 75 -19.23 7.82 10.69
N ASN A 76 -19.78 8.61 11.61
CA ASN A 76 -19.43 8.52 13.02
C ASN A 76 -19.87 7.19 13.62
N GLN A 77 -21.11 6.77 13.36
CA GLN A 77 -21.61 5.47 13.82
C GLN A 77 -20.80 4.31 13.22
N LEU A 78 -20.54 4.33 11.90
CA LEU A 78 -19.70 3.34 11.24
C LEU A 78 -18.31 3.24 11.89
N SER A 79 -17.70 4.37 12.25
CA SER A 79 -16.42 4.37 12.95
C SER A 79 -16.49 3.71 14.33
N LEU A 80 -17.56 3.95 15.08
CA LEU A 80 -17.76 3.34 16.40
C LEU A 80 -17.95 1.83 16.27
N ASP A 81 -18.82 1.38 15.39
CA ASP A 81 -19.16 -0.05 15.21
C ASP A 81 -17.93 -0.84 14.71
N LEU A 82 -17.17 -0.29 13.76
CA LEU A 82 -15.96 -0.95 13.25
C LEU A 82 -14.83 -1.00 14.30
N ARG A 83 -14.70 0.02 15.13
CA ARG A 83 -13.70 0.02 16.22
C ARG A 83 -14.10 -0.90 17.38
N GLU A 84 -15.39 -1.08 17.61
CA GLU A 84 -15.88 -2.07 18.56
C GLU A 84 -15.60 -3.50 18.06
N ALA A 85 -15.88 -3.75 16.78
CA ALA A 85 -15.63 -5.06 16.15
C ALA A 85 -14.13 -5.39 15.99
N PHE A 86 -13.31 -4.36 15.75
CA PHE A 86 -11.86 -4.48 15.47
C PHE A 86 -11.04 -3.51 16.33
N PRO A 87 -10.94 -3.72 17.65
CA PRO A 87 -10.33 -2.75 18.58
C PRO A 87 -8.85 -2.50 18.32
N GLU A 88 -8.13 -3.46 17.76
CA GLU A 88 -6.70 -3.34 17.44
C GLU A 88 -6.45 -2.60 16.12
N ALA A 89 -7.48 -2.41 15.28
CA ALA A 89 -7.32 -1.78 13.98
C ALA A 89 -7.42 -0.25 14.06
N THR A 90 -6.31 0.45 13.83
CA THR A 90 -6.27 1.92 13.82
C THR A 90 -6.90 2.52 12.56
N GLY A 91 -7.08 1.70 11.52
CA GLY A 91 -7.64 2.08 10.23
C GLY A 91 -9.09 2.60 10.26
N PHE A 92 -9.85 2.31 11.32
CA PHE A 92 -11.27 2.67 11.44
C PHE A 92 -11.54 3.92 12.28
N SER A 93 -10.52 4.75 12.55
CA SER A 93 -10.77 6.05 13.17
C SER A 93 -11.66 6.92 12.30
N LEU A 94 -12.49 7.76 12.92
CA LEU A 94 -13.42 8.68 12.22
C LEU A 94 -12.69 9.51 11.15
N SER A 95 -11.50 10.01 11.47
CA SER A 95 -10.69 10.80 10.53
C SER A 95 -10.26 9.95 9.33
N ASN A 96 -9.84 8.71 9.56
CA ASN A 96 -9.40 7.83 8.48
C ASN A 96 -10.57 7.44 7.56
N ILE A 97 -11.73 7.11 8.10
CA ILE A 97 -12.93 6.81 7.29
C ILE A 97 -13.34 8.02 6.44
N LYS A 98 -13.21 9.24 6.98
CA LYS A 98 -13.43 10.47 6.20
C LYS A 98 -12.42 10.60 5.04
N TYR A 99 -11.13 10.29 5.29
CA TYR A 99 -10.11 10.28 4.23
C TYR A 99 -10.37 9.19 3.19
N ILE A 100 -10.78 7.99 3.59
CA ILE A 100 -11.15 6.90 2.67
C ILE A 100 -12.27 7.36 1.72
N ARG A 101 -13.35 7.95 2.26
CA ARG A 101 -14.44 8.51 1.46
C ARG A 101 -13.95 9.63 0.53
N GLN A 102 -13.15 10.57 1.04
CA GLN A 102 -12.60 11.69 0.26
C GLN A 102 -11.70 11.21 -0.86
N TRP A 103 -10.84 10.21 -0.59
CA TRP A 103 -9.95 9.59 -1.56
C TRP A 103 -10.71 8.95 -2.72
N TYR A 104 -11.73 8.15 -2.42
CA TYR A 104 -12.60 7.59 -3.45
C TYR A 104 -13.28 8.68 -4.27
N LEU A 105 -13.91 9.67 -3.63
CA LEU A 105 -14.60 10.77 -4.32
C LEU A 105 -13.67 11.61 -5.19
N PHE A 106 -12.45 11.87 -4.74
CA PHE A 106 -11.47 12.66 -5.47
C PHE A 106 -11.19 12.08 -6.86
N TYR A 107 -11.02 10.76 -6.95
CA TYR A 107 -10.77 10.09 -8.23
C TYR A 107 -12.05 9.73 -8.98
N TYR A 108 -13.13 9.38 -8.28
CA TYR A 108 -14.40 8.98 -8.88
C TYR A 108 -15.02 10.07 -9.77
N GLN A 109 -14.98 11.32 -9.37
CA GLN A 109 -15.61 12.43 -10.09
C GLN A 109 -15.07 12.64 -11.50
N GLU A 110 -13.80 12.37 -11.75
CA GLU A 110 -13.20 12.53 -13.08
C GLU A 110 -13.30 11.28 -13.93
N LEU A 111 -13.22 10.11 -13.31
CA LEU A 111 -13.34 8.84 -14.00
C LEU A 111 -14.76 8.64 -14.56
N THR A 112 -15.79 9.22 -13.92
CA THR A 112 -17.16 9.24 -14.44
C THR A 112 -17.36 10.24 -15.58
N LYS A 113 -16.58 11.32 -15.65
CA LYS A 113 -16.64 12.28 -16.76
C LYS A 113 -16.03 11.73 -18.06
N SER A 114 -15.14 10.75 -17.98
CA SER A 114 -14.44 10.19 -19.17
C SER A 114 -15.22 9.11 -19.92
N HIS A 115 -16.54 8.99 -19.75
CA HIS A 115 -17.45 8.14 -20.53
C HIS A 115 -17.17 6.62 -20.58
N GLN A 116 -16.43 6.06 -19.65
CA GLN A 116 -16.42 4.61 -19.47
C GLN A 116 -17.51 4.21 -18.45
N LEU A 117 -18.76 4.31 -18.91
CA LEU A 117 -19.95 3.87 -18.18
C LEU A 117 -19.98 2.34 -18.13
N GLY A 118 -20.01 1.79 -16.94
CA GLY A 118 -20.48 0.43 -16.73
C GLY A 118 -19.52 -0.45 -15.94
N GLY A 119 -19.40 -0.25 -14.67
CA GLY A 119 -18.72 -1.19 -13.78
C GLY A 119 -18.17 -0.48 -12.55
N PHE A 120 -18.01 -1.19 -11.49
CA PHE A 120 -17.24 -0.72 -10.33
C PHE A 120 -15.89 -0.23 -10.81
N LEU A 121 -15.61 1.03 -10.59
CA LEU A 121 -14.33 1.61 -10.95
C LEU A 121 -13.26 0.92 -10.10
N GLU A 122 -12.42 0.12 -10.74
CA GLU A 122 -11.31 -0.52 -10.08
C GLU A 122 -10.27 0.52 -9.65
N MET A 123 -9.64 0.27 -8.50
CA MET A 123 -8.53 1.09 -8.04
C MET A 123 -7.37 1.02 -9.06
N PRO A 124 -6.77 2.16 -9.46
CA PRO A 124 -5.62 2.13 -10.36
C PRO A 124 -4.46 1.30 -9.80
N LYS A 125 -3.91 0.38 -10.60
CA LYS A 125 -2.91 -0.63 -10.18
C LYS A 125 -1.68 -0.03 -9.49
N ASN A 126 -1.27 1.17 -9.88
CA ASN A 126 -0.08 1.82 -9.34
C ASN A 126 -0.29 2.45 -7.95
N PHE A 127 -1.54 2.55 -7.47
CA PHE A 127 -1.83 3.11 -6.15
C PHE A 127 -1.24 2.25 -5.03
N GLY A 128 -1.25 0.93 -5.18
CA GLY A 128 -0.63 0.00 -4.23
C GLY A 128 0.89 0.14 -4.07
N LEU A 129 1.56 0.90 -4.94
CA LEU A 129 3.00 1.11 -4.89
C LEU A 129 3.44 2.21 -3.91
N ILE A 130 2.52 3.02 -3.40
CA ILE A 130 2.80 4.05 -2.40
C ILE A 130 1.95 3.84 -1.13
N PRO A 131 2.46 4.22 0.06
CA PRO A 131 1.74 4.04 1.32
C PRO A 131 0.45 4.86 1.40
N TRP A 132 -0.51 4.42 2.21
CA TRP A 132 -1.78 5.13 2.45
C TRP A 132 -1.60 6.59 2.84
N ARG A 133 -0.63 6.89 3.71
CA ARG A 133 -0.36 8.27 4.13
C ARG A 133 0.09 9.19 3.01
N HIS A 134 0.75 8.67 1.96
CA HIS A 134 1.08 9.46 0.77
C HIS A 134 -0.19 9.83 0.00
N HIS A 135 -1.14 8.91 -0.13
CA HIS A 135 -2.44 9.20 -0.75
C HIS A 135 -3.20 10.31 0.00
N ILE A 136 -3.20 10.29 1.35
CA ILE A 136 -3.82 11.34 2.16
C ILE A 136 -3.18 12.71 1.86
N GLU A 137 -1.84 12.81 1.83
CA GLU A 137 -1.17 14.08 1.52
C GLU A 137 -1.52 14.58 0.12
N ILE A 138 -1.54 13.69 -0.86
CA ILE A 138 -1.88 14.03 -2.26
C ILE A 138 -3.29 14.58 -2.36
N ILE A 139 -4.31 13.87 -1.87
CA ILE A 139 -5.70 14.34 -1.98
C ILE A 139 -6.02 15.57 -1.11
N SER A 140 -5.18 15.84 -0.11
CA SER A 140 -5.33 17.01 0.75
C SER A 140 -4.71 18.27 0.17
N LYS A 141 -3.75 18.14 -0.74
CA LYS A 141 -2.92 19.24 -1.25
C LYS A 141 -3.04 19.45 -2.77
N CYS A 142 -3.45 18.44 -3.54
CA CYS A 142 -3.64 18.55 -4.98
C CYS A 142 -5.06 18.95 -5.32
N TYR A 143 -5.21 19.79 -6.35
CA TYR A 143 -6.51 20.32 -6.78
C TYR A 143 -7.07 19.60 -8.02
N SER A 144 -6.28 18.80 -8.69
CA SER A 144 -6.71 18.04 -9.87
C SER A 144 -6.16 16.62 -9.88
N ILE A 145 -6.85 15.73 -10.58
CA ILE A 145 -6.38 14.35 -10.76
C ILE A 145 -5.06 14.31 -11.53
N SER A 146 -4.91 15.15 -12.55
CA SER A 146 -3.65 15.21 -13.31
C SER A 146 -2.45 15.54 -12.42
N GLU A 147 -2.63 16.48 -11.49
CA GLU A 147 -1.62 16.82 -10.50
C GLU A 147 -1.36 15.66 -9.53
N ALA A 148 -2.41 15.03 -9.02
CA ALA A 148 -2.30 13.89 -8.12
C ALA A 148 -1.57 12.70 -8.76
N LEU A 149 -1.93 12.35 -10.00
CA LEU A 149 -1.29 11.27 -10.75
C LEU A 149 0.18 11.59 -11.07
N PHE A 150 0.50 12.85 -11.36
CA PHE A 150 1.88 13.30 -11.52
C PHE A 150 2.70 13.02 -10.25
N TYR A 151 2.20 13.44 -9.07
CA TYR A 151 2.93 13.21 -7.81
C TYR A 151 3.01 11.74 -7.42
N ILE A 152 2.00 10.92 -7.70
CA ILE A 152 2.09 9.46 -7.54
C ILE A 152 3.23 8.90 -8.40
N LYS A 153 3.27 9.24 -9.68
CA LYS A 153 4.32 8.79 -10.61
C LYS A 153 5.71 9.23 -10.15
N GLN A 154 5.87 10.49 -9.79
CA GLN A 154 7.15 11.02 -9.31
C GLN A 154 7.59 10.35 -8.01
N THR A 155 6.67 10.12 -7.08
CA THR A 155 6.93 9.41 -5.82
C THR A 155 7.48 8.01 -6.09
N ILE A 156 6.86 7.26 -6.99
CA ILE A 156 7.32 5.91 -7.34
C ILE A 156 8.68 5.96 -8.03
N SER A 157 8.86 6.85 -9.01
CA SER A 157 10.10 6.94 -9.80
C SER A 157 11.31 7.38 -8.98
N HIS A 158 11.11 8.26 -8.00
CA HIS A 158 12.18 8.83 -7.18
C HIS A 158 12.21 8.28 -5.75
N ASN A 159 11.31 7.36 -5.42
CA ASN A 159 11.19 6.77 -4.08
C ASN A 159 11.05 7.83 -2.97
N TRP A 160 10.20 8.83 -3.20
CA TRP A 160 10.03 9.90 -2.23
C TRP A 160 9.39 9.40 -0.94
N SER A 161 10.02 9.78 0.18
CA SER A 161 9.38 9.72 1.48
C SER A 161 8.21 10.71 1.56
N ARG A 162 7.33 10.53 2.56
CA ARG A 162 6.21 11.44 2.75
C ARG A 162 6.65 12.90 2.89
N VAL A 163 7.75 13.17 3.61
CA VAL A 163 8.30 14.52 3.79
C VAL A 163 8.74 15.12 2.45
N GLN A 164 9.44 14.33 1.63
CA GLN A 164 9.88 14.76 0.30
C GLN A 164 8.68 15.03 -0.62
N LEU A 165 7.67 14.16 -0.62
CA LEU A 165 6.44 14.35 -1.37
C LEU A 165 5.75 15.67 -0.99
N VAL A 166 5.53 15.91 0.31
CA VAL A 166 4.89 17.14 0.80
C VAL A 166 5.68 18.38 0.37
N HIS A 167 6.99 18.40 0.61
CA HIS A 167 7.85 19.50 0.18
C HIS A 167 7.78 19.75 -1.33
N THR A 168 7.72 18.69 -2.11
CA THR A 168 7.68 18.78 -3.58
C THR A 168 6.34 19.31 -4.07
N ILE A 169 5.22 18.94 -3.42
CA ILE A 169 3.89 19.51 -3.70
C ILE A 169 3.88 21.00 -3.34
N GLU A 170 4.34 21.36 -2.15
CA GLU A 170 4.38 22.74 -1.67
C GLU A 170 5.29 23.65 -2.53
N SER A 171 6.35 23.09 -3.10
CA SER A 171 7.21 23.78 -4.06
C SER A 171 6.62 23.91 -5.48
N LYS A 172 5.39 23.41 -5.70
CA LYS A 172 4.63 23.46 -6.95
C LYS A 172 5.39 22.88 -8.15
N LEU A 173 6.02 21.72 -7.96
CA LEU A 173 6.79 21.06 -9.02
C LEU A 173 5.95 20.78 -10.27
N PHE A 174 4.69 20.39 -10.11
CA PHE A 174 3.77 20.13 -11.21
C PHE A 174 3.60 21.37 -12.12
N GLU A 175 3.42 22.55 -11.55
CA GLU A 175 3.26 23.79 -12.28
C GLU A 175 4.58 24.17 -13.02
N ARG A 176 5.73 23.95 -12.38
CA ARG A 176 7.07 24.30 -12.93
C ARG A 176 7.52 23.38 -14.04
N GLN A 177 7.19 22.11 -14.01
CA GLN A 177 7.56 21.15 -15.08
C GLN A 177 6.64 21.22 -16.29
N GLY A 178 5.67 22.11 -16.29
CA GLY A 178 4.59 22.13 -17.25
C GLY A 178 3.62 20.97 -17.03
N LYS A 179 2.40 21.11 -17.47
CA LYS A 179 1.34 20.10 -17.36
C LYS A 179 1.61 18.91 -18.31
N ALA A 180 2.79 18.32 -18.22
CA ALA A 180 3.15 17.15 -19.03
C ALA A 180 2.14 16.04 -18.71
N ILE A 181 1.28 15.74 -19.66
CA ILE A 181 0.32 14.64 -19.60
C ILE A 181 1.14 13.38 -19.40
N SER A 182 1.18 12.89 -18.18
CA SER A 182 1.88 11.65 -17.90
C SER A 182 1.03 10.49 -18.38
N ASN A 183 1.55 9.74 -19.33
CA ASN A 183 0.98 8.46 -19.73
C ASN A 183 1.03 7.53 -18.50
N PHE A 184 -0.08 7.40 -17.78
CA PHE A 184 -0.15 6.65 -16.54
C PHE A 184 -0.02 5.12 -16.77
N ASP A 185 -0.22 4.68 -18.01
CA ASP A 185 -0.09 3.28 -18.41
C ASP A 185 1.36 2.81 -18.61
N THR A 186 2.35 3.69 -18.45
CA THR A 186 3.76 3.27 -18.52
C THR A 186 4.07 2.43 -17.29
N GLN A 187 4.67 1.26 -17.49
CA GLN A 187 5.14 0.41 -16.39
C GLN A 187 6.09 1.22 -15.50
N LEU A 188 5.68 1.46 -14.27
CA LEU A 188 6.51 2.13 -13.27
C LEU A 188 7.47 1.12 -12.63
N PRO A 189 8.69 1.55 -12.26
CA PRO A 189 9.62 0.69 -11.57
C PRO A 189 9.04 0.24 -10.21
N ILE A 190 9.44 -0.95 -9.78
CA ILE A 190 9.12 -1.42 -8.43
C ILE A 190 9.78 -0.46 -7.41
N PRO A 191 9.08 -0.03 -6.36
CA PRO A 191 9.64 0.84 -5.34
C PRO A 191 10.96 0.30 -4.79
N GLN A 192 11.96 1.17 -4.69
CA GLN A 192 13.24 0.83 -4.10
C GLN A 192 13.18 0.91 -2.56
N ALA A 193 14.31 0.59 -1.90
CA ALA A 193 14.38 0.35 -0.47
C ALA A 193 13.71 1.41 0.43
N ASN A 194 13.75 2.69 0.10
CA ASN A 194 13.19 3.74 0.96
C ASN A 194 11.66 3.69 1.02
N LEU A 195 10.99 3.65 -0.14
CA LEU A 195 9.53 3.58 -0.21
C LEU A 195 9.03 2.22 0.30
N ALA A 196 9.75 1.14 -0.01
CA ALA A 196 9.45 -0.18 0.53
C ALA A 196 9.58 -0.23 2.06
N THR A 197 10.54 0.47 2.63
CA THR A 197 10.69 0.58 4.09
C THR A 197 9.50 1.33 4.71
N GLU A 198 9.00 2.36 4.05
CA GLU A 198 7.78 3.06 4.52
C GLU A 198 6.54 2.16 4.43
N LEU A 199 6.40 1.35 3.37
CA LEU A 199 5.34 0.35 3.26
C LEU A 199 5.41 -0.70 4.38
N LEU A 200 6.61 -1.18 4.70
CA LEU A 200 6.83 -2.16 5.76
C LEU A 200 6.56 -1.59 7.16
N LYS A 201 6.74 -0.31 7.37
CA LYS A 201 6.55 0.37 8.66
C LYS A 201 5.19 1.08 8.76
N ASP A 202 4.37 1.03 7.73
CA ASP A 202 3.07 1.68 7.76
C ASP A 202 2.15 0.95 8.76
N PRO A 203 1.69 1.62 9.84
CA PRO A 203 0.86 1.00 10.85
C PRO A 203 -0.45 0.45 10.29
N TYR A 204 -1.00 1.06 9.24
CA TYR A 204 -2.23 0.56 8.61
C TYR A 204 -2.04 -0.80 7.96
N ASN A 205 -0.86 -1.08 7.39
CA ASN A 205 -0.56 -2.39 6.83
C ASN A 205 -0.41 -3.46 7.92
N PHE A 206 0.20 -3.13 9.06
CA PHE A 206 0.29 -4.05 10.19
C PHE A 206 -1.08 -4.35 10.79
N ASP A 207 -1.90 -3.32 11.01
CA ASP A 207 -3.25 -3.48 11.56
C ASP A 207 -4.15 -4.29 10.63
N PHE A 208 -4.01 -4.10 9.34
CA PHE A 208 -4.77 -4.84 8.32
C PHE A 208 -4.46 -6.35 8.34
N LEU A 209 -3.21 -6.71 8.66
CA LEU A 209 -2.78 -8.11 8.77
C LEU A 209 -3.09 -8.75 10.12
N SER A 210 -3.34 -7.96 11.16
CA SER A 210 -3.67 -8.50 12.49
C SER A 210 -5.08 -9.07 12.48
N LEU A 211 -5.17 -10.40 12.52
CA LEU A 211 -6.44 -11.11 12.73
C LEU A 211 -6.87 -10.91 14.18
N GLY A 212 -7.97 -10.17 14.37
CA GLY A 212 -8.56 -9.98 15.70
C GLY A 212 -8.86 -11.32 16.37
N LYS A 213 -8.68 -11.41 17.69
CA LYS A 213 -8.87 -12.62 18.51
C LYS A 213 -10.30 -13.19 18.51
N GLY A 214 -11.20 -12.70 17.67
CA GLY A 214 -12.62 -13.05 17.65
C GLY A 214 -13.14 -13.70 16.35
N LEU A 215 -12.27 -14.08 15.44
CA LEU A 215 -12.66 -14.65 14.13
C LEU A 215 -12.60 -16.20 14.06
N PHE A 216 -12.42 -16.89 15.23
CA PHE A 216 -12.45 -18.36 15.32
C PHE A 216 -13.35 -18.80 16.45
#